data_31d7c887509a824a6bc5e39a860b7fb3
#
_entry.id   31d7c887509a824a6bc5e39a860b7fb3
#
_cell.length_a   1.000
_cell.length_b   1.000
_cell.length_c   1.000
_cell.angle_alpha   90.00
_cell.angle_beta   90.00
_cell.angle_gamma   90.00
#
_symmetry.space_group_name_H-M   'P 1'
#
loop_
_entity.id
_entity.type
_entity.pdbx_description
1 polymer ?
#
loop_
_entity_poly.entity_id
_entity_poly.type
_entity_poly.pdbx_seq_one_letter_code
_entity_poly.pdbx_strand_id
1 'polypeptide(L)'
;MLICLLLIIIGAVGSSLAQRDGGKVNVQGLMIPGKDGALVSADLFRPDTATEKNKAPMVIVSPGFQRTKETQISYSMELARRGYVTLVVDPYNQGESTSQPPTNDDPSIKPAIDYVSRTTTLNYVDKSRIGITGHSAGGSQVRRMAAEYGAKESKALKKAKSPNSPGGTTITTEEREKAEALNPIRSVFISGWLQKLDAKKFKNVHSNVGIGYAFYDEGGYRNKNGNGDLRTAPEALAVINSGLSASQHVDHVVIGKGYGSTSDRTYRVAYNDRTIHPFQPLTPSAIGSMIQFFDDTLGAPHAMSTTNQTWWLKELCNGLSLIAALVMLVPLTKLLLTIPWFSPARTEVCPAPAKPRGRGAVMFWTIFVISAAVACVTFIPLSVASQHIFSAAANKQNGWFFPGRMVNGVVLWSLVNGLLGLILLWISHSISKKHGVEEAKSWGVRMNWAQTGRTLALALFVIVIFYTILAAVYGFFHVDYRLFVVAARPLTKRWFLIGLTYVPALFLFFFSNSLRVNTSMRFGNQRRWVNWLIIALANSIGLAAIFVIQYVTFFSTGTVFWTTNWLYVNMLQSLLPMMVVLPLFNRAFYHATGRVWPVSYTHLTLPTILLV
;
A
#
# COMPACT_ATOMS: atom_id res chain seq x y z
N MET A 1 14.63 -1.33 25.69
CA MET A 1 14.49 -0.10 24.90
C MET A 1 15.73 0.18 24.05
N LEU A 2 16.95 0.25 24.62
CA LEU A 2 18.18 0.51 23.85
C LEU A 2 18.39 -0.46 22.68
N ILE A 3 18.17 -1.75 22.89
CA ILE A 3 18.26 -2.76 21.80
C ILE A 3 17.29 -2.44 20.67
N CYS A 4 16.05 -2.04 20.99
CA CYS A 4 15.07 -1.69 19.95
C CYS A 4 15.51 -0.45 19.16
N LEU A 5 16.02 0.58 19.84
CA LEU A 5 16.56 1.78 19.18
C LEU A 5 17.75 1.43 18.29
N LEU A 6 18.67 0.58 18.76
CA LEU A 6 19.79 0.11 17.98
C LEU A 6 19.32 -0.64 16.72
N LEU A 7 18.36 -1.55 16.86
CA LEU A 7 17.79 -2.28 15.73
C LEU A 7 17.06 -1.37 14.74
N ILE A 8 16.37 -0.33 15.23
CA ILE A 8 15.75 0.70 14.36
C ILE A 8 16.83 1.42 13.55
N ILE A 9 17.93 1.84 14.19
CA ILE A 9 19.02 2.53 13.51
C ILE A 9 19.70 1.61 12.50
N ILE A 10 20.03 0.37 12.89
CA ILE A 10 20.62 -0.63 11.97
C ILE A 10 19.72 -0.85 10.76
N GLY A 11 18.41 -1.04 10.98
CA GLY A 11 17.45 -1.21 9.91
C GLY A 11 17.32 0.02 9.02
N ALA A 12 17.29 1.24 9.62
CA ALA A 12 17.21 2.48 8.87
C ALA A 12 18.46 2.73 8.01
N VAL A 13 19.64 2.53 8.58
CA VAL A 13 20.92 2.65 7.86
C VAL A 13 21.01 1.61 6.74
N GLY A 14 20.72 0.33 7.04
CA GLY A 14 20.74 -0.75 6.05
C GLY A 14 19.75 -0.51 4.91
N SER A 15 18.54 -0.05 5.23
CA SER A 15 17.52 0.31 4.24
C SER A 15 17.95 1.50 3.38
N SER A 16 18.51 2.54 3.98
CA SER A 16 19.02 3.71 3.25
C SER A 16 20.18 3.35 2.33
N LEU A 17 21.12 2.51 2.79
CA LEU A 17 22.23 2.02 1.97
C LEU A 17 21.72 1.18 0.79
N ALA A 18 20.77 0.26 1.03
CA ALA A 18 20.14 -0.52 -0.04
C ALA A 18 19.43 0.38 -1.06
N GLN A 19 18.63 1.35 -0.58
CA GLN A 19 17.89 2.30 -1.43
C GLN A 19 18.81 3.18 -2.28
N ARG A 20 20.00 3.50 -1.77
CA ARG A 20 21.00 4.35 -2.42
C ARG A 20 22.10 3.58 -3.15
N ASP A 21 21.96 2.27 -3.33
CA ASP A 21 22.99 1.37 -3.90
C ASP A 21 24.38 1.62 -3.29
N GLY A 22 24.46 1.60 -1.96
CA GLY A 22 25.71 1.87 -1.26
C GLY A 22 26.21 3.32 -1.35
N GLY A 23 25.36 4.27 -1.71
CA GLY A 23 25.67 5.71 -1.84
C GLY A 23 25.83 6.17 -3.30
N LYS A 24 25.73 5.29 -4.31
CA LYS A 24 25.85 5.61 -5.73
C LYS A 24 24.59 6.26 -6.32
N VAL A 25 23.48 6.26 -5.56
CA VAL A 25 22.20 6.85 -5.96
C VAL A 25 21.81 7.90 -4.92
N ASN A 26 21.63 9.14 -5.36
CA ASN A 26 21.07 10.20 -4.55
C ASN A 26 19.53 10.09 -4.56
N VAL A 27 18.91 10.13 -3.36
CA VAL A 27 17.45 10.09 -3.20
C VAL A 27 16.99 11.39 -2.57
N GLN A 28 16.07 12.10 -3.23
CA GLN A 28 15.59 13.40 -2.82
C GLN A 28 14.08 13.51 -2.99
N GLY A 29 13.38 14.02 -1.96
CA GLY A 29 11.96 14.39 -2.03
C GLY A 29 11.75 15.69 -2.81
N LEU A 30 10.73 15.73 -3.65
CA LEU A 30 10.33 16.88 -4.44
C LEU A 30 8.84 17.17 -4.25
N MET A 31 8.47 18.46 -4.31
CA MET A 31 7.07 18.90 -4.41
C MET A 31 6.87 19.57 -5.78
N ILE A 32 6.12 18.90 -6.65
CA ILE A 32 5.93 19.31 -8.04
C ILE A 32 4.61 20.06 -8.15
N PRO A 33 4.61 21.31 -8.66
CA PRO A 33 3.39 22.07 -8.90
C PRO A 33 2.49 21.38 -9.94
N GLY A 34 1.25 21.17 -9.58
CA GLY A 34 0.19 20.73 -10.46
C GLY A 34 -0.76 21.86 -10.84
N LYS A 35 -1.88 21.49 -11.46
CA LYS A 35 -2.94 22.44 -11.84
C LYS A 35 -3.68 22.94 -10.59
N ASP A 36 -4.19 24.18 -10.65
CA ASP A 36 -5.05 24.79 -9.63
C ASP A 36 -4.41 24.81 -8.22
N GLY A 37 -3.09 25.01 -8.13
CA GLY A 37 -2.35 25.09 -6.87
C GLY A 37 -2.12 23.74 -6.17
N ALA A 38 -2.47 22.63 -6.79
CA ALA A 38 -2.16 21.32 -6.25
C ALA A 38 -0.64 21.04 -6.29
N LEU A 39 -0.16 20.27 -5.32
CA LEU A 39 1.23 19.82 -5.23
C LEU A 39 1.29 18.29 -5.24
N VAL A 40 2.17 17.75 -6.06
CA VAL A 40 2.46 16.32 -6.14
C VAL A 40 3.79 16.04 -5.47
N SER A 41 3.78 15.25 -4.41
CA SER A 41 5.01 14.76 -3.78
C SER A 41 5.61 13.65 -4.63
N ALA A 42 6.92 13.67 -4.77
CA ALA A 42 7.67 12.67 -5.51
C ALA A 42 9.04 12.42 -4.88
N ASP A 43 9.58 11.21 -5.05
CA ASP A 43 10.96 10.91 -4.73
C ASP A 43 11.76 10.71 -6.02
N LEU A 44 12.82 11.50 -6.14
CA LEU A 44 13.77 11.46 -7.25
C LEU A 44 14.96 10.60 -6.85
N PHE A 45 15.25 9.58 -7.67
CA PHE A 45 16.44 8.74 -7.57
C PHE A 45 17.38 9.13 -8.72
N ARG A 46 18.52 9.70 -8.37
CA ARG A 46 19.54 10.12 -9.33
C ARG A 46 20.81 9.28 -9.14
N PRO A 47 21.19 8.44 -10.09
CA PRO A 47 22.51 7.81 -10.11
C PRO A 47 23.63 8.86 -10.25
N ASP A 48 24.76 8.65 -9.58
CA ASP A 48 25.93 9.56 -9.67
C ASP A 48 26.49 9.67 -11.09
N THR A 49 26.27 8.62 -11.89
CA THR A 49 26.66 8.59 -13.32
C THR A 49 25.81 9.49 -14.21
N ALA A 50 24.62 9.91 -13.73
CA ALA A 50 23.75 10.83 -14.45
C ALA A 50 24.22 12.27 -14.23
N THR A 51 24.89 12.85 -15.24
CA THR A 51 25.47 14.19 -15.23
C THR A 51 25.03 14.98 -16.47
N GLU A 52 25.28 16.27 -16.48
CA GLU A 52 24.99 17.11 -17.66
C GLU A 52 25.71 16.62 -18.93
N LYS A 53 26.94 16.11 -18.77
CA LYS A 53 27.73 15.56 -19.87
C LYS A 53 27.33 14.13 -20.25
N ASN A 54 26.80 13.36 -19.29
CA ASN A 54 26.34 11.99 -19.48
C ASN A 54 24.87 11.88 -19.04
N LYS A 55 23.98 12.32 -19.92
CA LYS A 55 22.54 12.35 -19.63
C LYS A 55 21.96 10.95 -19.61
N ALA A 56 21.18 10.66 -18.57
CA ALA A 56 20.53 9.37 -18.36
C ALA A 56 19.06 9.38 -18.83
N PRO A 57 18.51 8.24 -19.30
CA PRO A 57 17.08 8.09 -19.52
C PRO A 57 16.34 8.21 -18.19
N MET A 58 15.07 8.58 -18.23
CA MET A 58 14.24 8.77 -17.05
C MET A 58 12.99 7.90 -17.08
N VAL A 59 12.62 7.33 -15.92
CA VAL A 59 11.36 6.60 -15.76
C VAL A 59 10.55 7.21 -14.63
N ILE A 60 9.29 7.61 -14.93
CA ILE A 60 8.34 8.14 -13.95
C ILE A 60 7.39 7.03 -13.53
N VAL A 61 7.20 6.85 -12.22
CA VAL A 61 6.52 5.71 -11.62
C VAL A 61 5.28 6.16 -10.86
N SER A 62 4.12 5.53 -11.11
CA SER A 62 2.84 5.80 -10.44
C SER A 62 2.32 4.59 -9.69
N PRO A 63 1.98 4.70 -8.39
CA PRO A 63 1.44 3.58 -7.62
C PRO A 63 -0.03 3.28 -7.92
N GLY A 64 -0.51 2.20 -7.31
CA GLY A 64 -1.88 1.72 -7.42
C GLY A 64 -2.90 2.53 -6.62
N PHE A 65 -4.15 2.05 -6.64
CA PHE A 65 -5.27 2.67 -5.94
C PHE A 65 -5.04 2.71 -4.43
N GLN A 66 -5.18 3.90 -3.84
CA GLN A 66 -4.95 4.16 -2.41
C GLN A 66 -3.59 3.65 -1.89
N ARG A 67 -2.56 3.76 -2.73
CA ARG A 67 -1.17 3.45 -2.41
C ARG A 67 -0.31 4.71 -2.55
N THR A 68 0.79 4.73 -1.83
CA THR A 68 1.77 5.81 -1.86
C THR A 68 3.02 5.41 -2.64
N LYS A 69 3.88 6.38 -2.94
CA LYS A 69 5.12 6.22 -3.72
C LYS A 69 6.01 5.08 -3.19
N GLU A 70 6.04 4.88 -1.87
CA GLU A 70 6.86 3.87 -1.23
C GLU A 70 6.53 2.43 -1.67
N THR A 71 5.31 2.17 -2.13
CA THR A 71 4.90 0.84 -2.62
C THR A 71 5.49 0.48 -3.98
N GLN A 72 6.12 1.45 -4.67
CA GLN A 72 6.75 1.27 -5.98
C GLN A 72 8.26 1.56 -5.95
N ILE A 73 8.86 1.71 -4.76
CA ILE A 73 10.29 2.02 -4.63
C ILE A 73 11.16 0.91 -5.23
N SER A 74 10.73 -0.35 -5.17
CA SER A 74 11.44 -1.48 -5.82
C SER A 74 11.73 -1.22 -7.30
N TYR A 75 10.75 -0.69 -8.06
CA TYR A 75 10.93 -0.29 -9.46
C TYR A 75 11.96 0.82 -9.60
N SER A 76 11.83 1.87 -8.78
CA SER A 76 12.74 3.02 -8.82
C SER A 76 14.17 2.65 -8.44
N MET A 77 14.35 1.84 -7.39
CA MET A 77 15.67 1.37 -6.95
C MET A 77 16.37 0.55 -8.04
N GLU A 78 15.67 -0.44 -8.58
CA GLU A 78 16.29 -1.36 -9.53
C GLU A 78 16.63 -0.69 -10.87
N LEU A 79 15.83 0.25 -11.31
CA LEU A 79 16.15 1.09 -12.47
C LEU A 79 17.32 2.05 -12.16
N ALA A 80 17.32 2.70 -10.97
CA ALA A 80 18.39 3.64 -10.61
C ALA A 80 19.76 2.94 -10.50
N ARG A 81 19.82 1.71 -9.99
CA ARG A 81 21.05 0.89 -9.98
C ARG A 81 21.59 0.62 -11.39
N ARG A 82 20.73 0.64 -12.40
CA ARG A 82 21.09 0.47 -13.83
C ARG A 82 21.36 1.78 -14.54
N GLY A 83 21.42 2.88 -13.78
CA GLY A 83 21.79 4.20 -14.29
C GLY A 83 20.62 5.03 -14.82
N TYR A 84 19.37 4.58 -14.69
CA TYR A 84 18.20 5.40 -14.98
C TYR A 84 17.97 6.44 -13.88
N VAL A 85 17.59 7.65 -14.24
CA VAL A 85 16.97 8.57 -13.28
C VAL A 85 15.52 8.14 -13.11
N THR A 86 15.03 8.03 -11.87
CA THR A 86 13.63 7.67 -11.64
C THR A 86 12.91 8.67 -10.75
N LEU A 87 11.62 8.84 -10.99
CA LEU A 87 10.76 9.73 -10.23
C LEU A 87 9.48 8.99 -9.86
N VAL A 88 9.30 8.66 -8.59
CA VAL A 88 8.08 7.99 -8.11
C VAL A 88 7.18 8.99 -7.40
N VAL A 89 5.89 9.06 -7.79
CA VAL A 89 4.96 10.08 -7.31
C VAL A 89 3.94 9.54 -6.31
N ASP A 90 3.53 10.37 -5.36
CA ASP A 90 2.30 10.13 -4.58
C ASP A 90 1.08 10.54 -5.41
N PRO A 91 0.04 9.70 -5.52
CA PRO A 91 -1.23 10.14 -6.09
C PRO A 91 -1.87 11.28 -5.28
N TYR A 92 -2.69 12.11 -5.92
CA TYR A 92 -3.51 13.07 -5.19
C TYR A 92 -4.32 12.37 -4.10
N ASN A 93 -4.51 13.02 -2.97
CA ASN A 93 -5.17 12.47 -1.78
C ASN A 93 -4.43 11.31 -1.12
N GLN A 94 -3.18 11.05 -1.48
CA GLN A 94 -2.35 10.01 -0.87
C GLN A 94 -1.00 10.61 -0.44
N GLY A 95 -0.39 9.97 0.54
CA GLY A 95 0.93 10.32 0.99
C GLY A 95 1.10 11.79 1.37
N GLU A 96 2.08 12.44 0.78
CA GLU A 96 2.40 13.86 1.00
C GLU A 96 1.81 14.77 -0.09
N SER A 97 1.18 14.21 -1.12
CA SER A 97 0.48 15.01 -2.14
C SER A 97 -0.75 15.69 -1.58
N THR A 98 -1.07 16.88 -2.12
CA THR A 98 -2.29 17.60 -1.74
C THR A 98 -3.55 16.90 -2.26
N SER A 99 -4.72 17.44 -1.88
CA SER A 99 -5.99 17.03 -2.47
C SER A 99 -6.02 17.36 -3.95
N GLN A 100 -6.68 16.50 -4.72
CA GLN A 100 -6.98 16.81 -6.11
C GLN A 100 -8.02 17.93 -6.16
N PRO A 101 -7.79 19.01 -6.91
CA PRO A 101 -8.80 20.04 -7.11
C PRO A 101 -10.06 19.48 -7.78
N PRO A 102 -11.26 19.95 -7.42
CA PRO A 102 -12.52 19.44 -7.99
C PRO A 102 -12.63 19.60 -9.52
N THR A 103 -11.96 20.60 -10.07
CA THR A 103 -11.93 20.90 -11.52
C THR A 103 -10.86 20.13 -12.28
N ASN A 104 -10.08 19.31 -11.61
CA ASN A 104 -8.92 18.64 -12.18
C ASN A 104 -9.07 17.12 -12.17
N ASP A 105 -9.32 16.53 -13.34
CA ASP A 105 -9.38 15.06 -13.55
C ASP A 105 -8.02 14.45 -13.91
N ASP A 106 -6.96 15.27 -13.98
CA ASP A 106 -5.63 14.79 -14.36
C ASP A 106 -5.05 13.88 -13.26
N PRO A 107 -4.42 12.76 -13.62
CA PRO A 107 -3.72 11.95 -12.64
C PRO A 107 -2.44 12.65 -12.17
N SER A 108 -2.00 12.35 -10.95
CA SER A 108 -0.80 12.96 -10.34
C SER A 108 0.49 12.76 -11.13
N ILE A 109 0.55 11.76 -11.99
CA ILE A 109 1.71 11.53 -12.86
C ILE A 109 1.84 12.58 -13.97
N LYS A 110 0.75 13.25 -14.36
CA LYS A 110 0.78 14.27 -15.43
C LYS A 110 1.62 15.51 -15.08
N PRO A 111 1.45 16.15 -13.92
CA PRO A 111 2.37 17.21 -13.48
C PRO A 111 3.83 16.77 -13.47
N ALA A 112 4.12 15.51 -13.09
CA ALA A 112 5.47 14.99 -13.10
C ALA A 112 6.03 14.85 -14.52
N ILE A 113 5.24 14.37 -15.49
CA ILE A 113 5.62 14.30 -16.90
C ILE A 113 5.88 15.71 -17.45
N ASP A 114 4.97 16.66 -17.19
CA ASP A 114 5.09 18.04 -17.65
C ASP A 114 6.31 18.74 -17.02
N TYR A 115 6.56 18.53 -15.73
CA TYR A 115 7.74 19.05 -15.03
C TYR A 115 9.04 18.52 -15.65
N VAL A 116 9.18 17.20 -15.76
CA VAL A 116 10.39 16.56 -16.31
C VAL A 116 10.66 17.01 -17.75
N SER A 117 9.62 17.10 -18.57
CA SER A 117 9.78 17.49 -19.98
C SER A 117 10.20 18.95 -20.17
N ARG A 118 9.82 19.85 -19.26
CA ARG A 118 10.02 21.30 -19.43
C ARG A 118 11.14 21.89 -18.56
N THR A 119 11.39 21.33 -17.38
CA THR A 119 12.37 21.89 -16.43
C THR A 119 13.79 21.88 -17.00
N THR A 120 14.55 22.91 -16.69
CA THR A 120 16.00 22.98 -16.98
C THR A 120 16.83 22.45 -15.82
N THR A 121 16.26 22.30 -14.63
CA THR A 121 16.98 21.86 -13.43
C THR A 121 17.44 20.41 -13.50
N LEU A 122 16.73 19.56 -14.27
CA LEU A 122 17.12 18.18 -14.53
C LEU A 122 17.99 18.08 -15.79
N ASN A 123 19.09 18.86 -15.85
CA ASN A 123 20.00 18.94 -17.01
C ASN A 123 20.75 17.63 -17.29
N TYR A 124 20.76 16.69 -16.34
CA TYR A 124 21.34 15.35 -16.42
C TYR A 124 20.36 14.28 -16.97
N VAL A 125 19.12 14.68 -17.30
CA VAL A 125 18.12 13.79 -17.90
C VAL A 125 18.10 13.94 -19.41
N ASP A 126 18.13 12.82 -20.13
CA ASP A 126 17.88 12.78 -21.55
C ASP A 126 16.36 12.80 -21.82
N LYS A 127 15.86 13.97 -22.18
CA LYS A 127 14.42 14.19 -22.42
C LYS A 127 13.87 13.49 -23.66
N SER A 128 14.73 12.94 -24.53
CA SER A 128 14.31 12.10 -25.65
C SER A 128 14.03 10.65 -25.24
N ARG A 129 14.46 10.26 -24.01
CA ARG A 129 14.34 8.90 -23.46
C ARG A 129 13.57 8.90 -22.13
N ILE A 130 12.32 9.39 -22.16
CA ILE A 130 11.43 9.36 -21.00
C ILE A 130 10.50 8.15 -21.09
N GLY A 131 10.53 7.30 -20.07
CA GLY A 131 9.59 6.21 -19.84
C GLY A 131 8.62 6.52 -18.72
N ILE A 132 7.46 5.88 -18.74
CA ILE A 132 6.50 5.92 -17.64
C ILE A 132 6.04 4.51 -17.30
N THR A 133 5.84 4.25 -16.01
CA THR A 133 5.25 2.99 -15.54
C THR A 133 4.32 3.21 -14.37
N GLY A 134 3.45 2.27 -14.13
CA GLY A 134 2.59 2.29 -12.95
C GLY A 134 1.89 0.96 -12.76
N HIS A 135 1.56 0.67 -11.51
CA HIS A 135 0.91 -0.57 -11.12
C HIS A 135 -0.59 -0.37 -10.86
N SER A 136 -1.43 -1.32 -11.30
CA SER A 136 -2.88 -1.31 -11.04
C SER A 136 -3.54 -0.01 -11.56
N ALA A 137 -4.14 0.82 -10.70
CA ALA A 137 -4.67 2.13 -11.08
C ALA A 137 -3.60 3.01 -11.73
N GLY A 138 -2.34 2.95 -11.27
CA GLY A 138 -1.20 3.60 -11.91
C GLY A 138 -0.97 3.11 -13.34
N GLY A 139 -1.11 1.79 -13.59
CA GLY A 139 -1.04 1.20 -14.94
C GLY A 139 -2.10 1.78 -15.88
N SER A 140 -3.33 1.94 -15.39
CA SER A 140 -4.39 2.64 -16.14
C SER A 140 -4.05 4.10 -16.43
N GLN A 141 -3.45 4.80 -15.46
CA GLN A 141 -3.06 6.21 -15.59
C GLN A 141 -1.96 6.40 -16.64
N VAL A 142 -0.87 5.60 -16.60
CA VAL A 142 0.23 5.71 -17.56
C VAL A 142 -0.24 5.41 -18.99
N ARG A 143 -1.12 4.42 -19.19
CA ARG A 143 -1.75 4.18 -20.49
C ARG A 143 -2.54 5.42 -20.98
N ARG A 144 -3.33 6.04 -20.06
CA ARG A 144 -4.11 7.25 -20.39
C ARG A 144 -3.18 8.40 -20.81
N MET A 145 -2.06 8.59 -20.10
CA MET A 145 -1.08 9.62 -20.45
C MET A 145 -0.41 9.36 -21.79
N ALA A 146 0.01 8.12 -22.07
CA ALA A 146 0.58 7.77 -23.37
C ALA A 146 -0.39 8.08 -24.53
N ALA A 147 -1.69 7.79 -24.37
CA ALA A 147 -2.71 8.11 -25.36
C ALA A 147 -2.99 9.63 -25.47
N GLU A 148 -2.96 10.37 -24.35
CA GLU A 148 -3.20 11.82 -24.35
C GLU A 148 -2.07 12.59 -25.05
N TYR A 149 -0.81 12.31 -24.69
CA TYR A 149 0.34 12.96 -25.33
C TYR A 149 0.50 12.52 -26.79
N GLY A 150 0.26 11.23 -27.09
CA GLY A 150 0.26 10.76 -28.48
C GLY A 150 -0.87 11.38 -29.32
N ALA A 151 -2.03 11.71 -28.72
CA ALA A 151 -3.08 12.45 -29.43
C ALA A 151 -2.65 13.87 -29.80
N LYS A 152 -1.83 14.55 -28.97
CA LYS A 152 -1.25 15.87 -29.30
C LYS A 152 -0.33 15.75 -30.52
N GLU A 153 0.55 14.74 -30.51
CA GLU A 153 1.43 14.40 -31.64
C GLU A 153 0.61 14.08 -32.91
N SER A 154 -0.39 13.22 -32.82
CA SER A 154 -1.27 12.87 -33.95
C SER A 154 -1.99 14.10 -34.54
N LYS A 155 -2.44 15.03 -33.68
CA LYS A 155 -3.09 16.28 -34.11
C LYS A 155 -2.12 17.18 -34.86
N ALA A 156 -0.87 17.30 -34.39
CA ALA A 156 0.16 18.07 -35.05
C ALA A 156 0.54 17.48 -36.42
N LEU A 157 0.73 16.16 -36.48
CA LEU A 157 1.03 15.47 -37.74
C LEU A 157 -0.12 15.60 -38.77
N LYS A 158 -1.38 15.57 -38.33
CA LYS A 158 -2.52 15.82 -39.23
C LYS A 158 -2.55 17.25 -39.75
N LYS A 159 -2.19 18.22 -38.89
CA LYS A 159 -2.09 19.64 -39.31
C LYS A 159 -0.96 19.83 -40.32
N ALA A 160 0.18 19.19 -40.14
CA ALA A 160 1.30 19.21 -41.06
C ALA A 160 0.96 18.61 -42.45
N LYS A 161 0.07 17.62 -42.51
CA LYS A 161 -0.44 17.03 -43.77
C LYS A 161 -1.48 17.88 -44.49
N SER A 162 -1.86 19.02 -43.95
CA SER A 162 -2.86 19.89 -44.61
C SER A 162 -2.26 20.53 -45.88
N PRO A 163 -3.05 20.69 -46.98
CA PRO A 163 -2.61 21.40 -48.16
C PRO A 163 -2.12 22.83 -47.91
N ASN A 164 -2.59 23.43 -46.82
CA ASN A 164 -2.22 24.76 -46.38
C ASN A 164 -0.96 24.83 -45.48
N SER A 165 -0.32 23.66 -45.21
CA SER A 165 0.94 23.63 -44.44
C SER A 165 2.15 23.88 -45.33
N PRO A 166 3.29 24.35 -44.81
CA PRO A 166 4.53 24.56 -45.56
C PRO A 166 5.00 23.31 -46.33
N GLY A 167 4.77 22.10 -45.81
CA GLY A 167 5.11 20.83 -46.45
C GLY A 167 4.02 20.27 -47.38
N GLY A 168 2.88 20.97 -47.54
CA GLY A 168 1.74 20.47 -48.30
C GLY A 168 1.19 19.16 -47.72
N THR A 169 1.01 18.13 -48.55
CA THR A 169 0.58 16.80 -48.13
C THR A 169 1.72 15.92 -47.60
N THR A 170 2.97 16.34 -47.81
CA THR A 170 4.18 15.61 -47.35
C THR A 170 4.70 16.28 -46.07
N ILE A 171 4.85 15.49 -45.01
CA ILE A 171 5.38 15.96 -43.72
C ILE A 171 6.89 16.08 -43.84
N THR A 172 7.43 17.27 -43.60
CA THR A 172 8.87 17.51 -43.51
C THR A 172 9.45 16.88 -42.22
N THR A 173 10.77 16.67 -42.21
CA THR A 173 11.48 16.18 -41.01
C THR A 173 11.28 17.12 -39.81
N GLU A 174 11.37 18.44 -40.05
CA GLU A 174 11.18 19.46 -39.02
C GLU A 174 9.75 19.43 -38.43
N GLU A 175 8.73 19.30 -39.26
CA GLU A 175 7.34 19.21 -38.83
C GLU A 175 7.09 17.91 -38.01
N ARG A 176 7.73 16.82 -38.40
CA ARG A 176 7.70 15.55 -37.64
C ARG A 176 8.36 15.72 -36.28
N GLU A 177 9.55 16.26 -36.21
CA GLU A 177 10.29 16.54 -34.95
C GLU A 177 9.49 17.45 -34.02
N LYS A 178 8.87 18.52 -34.54
CA LYS A 178 7.99 19.43 -33.78
C LYS A 178 6.76 18.69 -33.23
N ALA A 179 6.18 17.80 -34.01
CA ALA A 179 5.05 16.99 -33.57
C ALA A 179 5.45 15.97 -32.49
N GLU A 180 6.57 15.30 -32.69
CA GLU A 180 7.13 14.34 -31.71
C GLU A 180 7.51 15.00 -30.37
N ALA A 181 8.00 16.25 -30.41
CA ALA A 181 8.30 17.02 -29.20
C ALA A 181 7.08 17.31 -28.30
N LEU A 182 5.85 17.19 -28.83
CA LEU A 182 4.61 17.28 -28.06
C LEU A 182 4.29 16.01 -27.26
N ASN A 183 5.01 14.93 -27.55
CA ASN A 183 4.88 13.64 -26.85
C ASN A 183 6.23 13.24 -26.23
N PRO A 184 6.49 13.62 -24.97
CA PRO A 184 7.75 13.28 -24.32
C PRO A 184 7.87 11.80 -23.94
N ILE A 185 6.78 11.02 -24.05
CA ILE A 185 6.73 9.64 -23.58
C ILE A 185 7.25 8.70 -24.68
N ARG A 186 8.49 8.22 -24.52
CA ARG A 186 9.10 7.24 -25.44
C ARG A 186 8.61 5.83 -25.21
N SER A 187 8.41 5.46 -23.94
CA SER A 187 8.06 4.09 -23.56
C SER A 187 7.08 4.07 -22.38
N VAL A 188 6.13 3.16 -22.40
CA VAL A 188 5.15 2.96 -21.33
C VAL A 188 5.05 1.50 -20.93
N PHE A 189 5.25 1.20 -19.65
CA PHE A 189 5.05 -0.14 -19.08
C PHE A 189 3.80 -0.16 -18.19
N ILE A 190 2.79 -0.90 -18.61
CA ILE A 190 1.49 -1.02 -17.91
C ILE A 190 1.57 -2.25 -17.01
N SER A 191 1.75 -2.03 -15.71
CA SER A 191 1.81 -3.12 -14.72
C SER A 191 0.47 -3.33 -14.04
N GLY A 192 0.02 -4.58 -13.92
CA GLY A 192 -1.17 -4.97 -13.15
C GLY A 192 -2.49 -4.37 -13.63
N TRP A 193 -2.58 -4.00 -14.91
CA TRP A 193 -3.82 -3.48 -15.49
C TRP A 193 -4.04 -4.03 -16.89
N LEU A 194 -5.10 -4.82 -17.06
CA LEU A 194 -5.46 -5.42 -18.36
C LEU A 194 -6.90 -5.08 -18.77
N GLN A 195 -7.81 -5.00 -17.80
CA GLN A 195 -9.25 -4.86 -18.06
C GLN A 195 -9.59 -3.71 -19.01
N LYS A 196 -10.50 -3.99 -19.95
CA LYS A 196 -11.01 -3.01 -20.92
C LYS A 196 -9.93 -2.41 -21.84
N LEU A 197 -8.77 -3.07 -21.99
CA LEU A 197 -7.83 -2.70 -23.04
C LEU A 197 -8.39 -3.19 -24.38
N ASP A 198 -8.51 -2.29 -25.32
CA ASP A 198 -8.98 -2.53 -26.69
C ASP A 198 -8.17 -1.70 -27.69
N ALA A 199 -8.27 -2.02 -28.96
CA ALA A 199 -7.52 -1.35 -30.03
C ALA A 199 -7.77 0.18 -30.07
N LYS A 200 -8.98 0.65 -29.71
CA LYS A 200 -9.32 2.08 -29.71
C LYS A 200 -8.46 2.87 -28.72
N LYS A 201 -8.10 2.24 -27.58
CA LYS A 201 -7.29 2.88 -26.53
C LYS A 201 -5.83 3.01 -26.90
N PHE A 202 -5.36 2.32 -27.93
CA PHE A 202 -3.99 2.40 -28.43
C PHE A 202 -3.87 3.18 -29.75
N LYS A 203 -4.98 3.61 -30.36
CA LYS A 203 -5.00 4.33 -31.62
C LYS A 203 -4.08 5.57 -31.64
N ASN A 204 -3.96 6.27 -30.52
CA ASN A 204 -3.14 7.46 -30.38
C ASN A 204 -1.91 7.21 -29.50
N VAL A 205 -1.51 5.97 -29.25
CA VAL A 205 -0.31 5.69 -28.45
C VAL A 205 0.90 5.62 -29.39
N HIS A 206 1.71 6.67 -29.38
CA HIS A 206 2.96 6.81 -30.15
C HIS A 206 4.16 6.60 -29.19
N SER A 207 4.16 5.47 -28.50
CA SER A 207 5.19 5.06 -27.55
C SER A 207 5.39 3.55 -27.64
N ASN A 208 6.56 3.04 -27.29
CA ASN A 208 6.76 1.61 -27.06
C ASN A 208 5.89 1.18 -25.87
N VAL A 209 5.25 0.01 -25.95
CA VAL A 209 4.32 -0.46 -24.91
C VAL A 209 4.71 -1.84 -24.42
N GLY A 210 4.96 -1.95 -23.12
CA GLY A 210 5.02 -3.21 -22.40
C GLY A 210 3.80 -3.39 -21.49
N ILE A 211 3.30 -4.60 -21.40
CA ILE A 211 2.34 -4.98 -20.36
C ILE A 211 2.93 -6.06 -19.48
N GLY A 212 2.85 -5.86 -18.16
CA GLY A 212 3.17 -6.87 -17.14
C GLY A 212 1.91 -7.18 -16.34
N TYR A 213 1.48 -8.44 -16.34
CA TYR A 213 0.27 -8.84 -15.63
C TYR A 213 0.51 -10.08 -14.79
N ALA A 214 0.01 -10.09 -13.57
CA ALA A 214 0.11 -11.24 -12.70
C ALA A 214 -0.76 -12.39 -13.23
N PHE A 215 -0.17 -13.59 -13.37
CA PHE A 215 -0.92 -14.78 -13.83
C PHE A 215 -2.05 -15.14 -12.86
N TYR A 216 -1.82 -14.92 -11.55
CA TYR A 216 -2.79 -15.11 -10.48
C TYR A 216 -3.38 -13.77 -10.01
N ASP A 217 -3.68 -12.83 -10.94
CA ASP A 217 -4.33 -11.57 -10.60
C ASP A 217 -5.76 -11.83 -10.12
N GLU A 218 -6.06 -11.45 -8.89
CA GLU A 218 -7.38 -11.64 -8.28
C GLU A 218 -8.47 -10.83 -9.00
N GLY A 219 -8.07 -9.79 -9.73
CA GLY A 219 -8.94 -9.02 -10.61
C GLY A 219 -9.09 -9.58 -12.02
N GLY A 220 -8.46 -10.71 -12.32
CA GLY A 220 -8.45 -11.34 -13.65
C GLY A 220 -9.83 -11.70 -14.19
N TYR A 221 -10.81 -11.97 -13.32
CA TYR A 221 -12.21 -12.22 -13.69
C TYR A 221 -12.82 -11.08 -14.53
N ARG A 222 -12.25 -9.86 -14.49
CA ARG A 222 -12.71 -8.68 -15.24
C ARG A 222 -12.20 -8.65 -16.68
N ASN A 223 -11.24 -9.48 -17.02
CA ASN A 223 -10.73 -9.63 -18.37
C ASN A 223 -11.71 -10.47 -19.19
N LYS A 224 -11.66 -10.38 -20.50
CA LYS A 224 -12.60 -11.11 -21.37
C LYS A 224 -12.50 -12.64 -21.23
N ASN A 225 -11.28 -13.17 -20.97
CA ASN A 225 -11.09 -14.59 -20.70
C ASN A 225 -11.36 -14.97 -19.23
N GLY A 226 -11.70 -14.01 -18.37
CA GLY A 226 -12.02 -14.25 -16.96
C GLY A 226 -10.84 -14.65 -16.07
N ASN A 227 -9.59 -14.54 -16.55
CA ASN A 227 -8.39 -14.95 -15.84
C ASN A 227 -7.18 -14.04 -16.14
N GLY A 228 -6.00 -14.37 -15.56
CA GLY A 228 -4.77 -13.60 -15.73
C GLY A 228 -3.83 -14.11 -16.84
N ASP A 229 -4.22 -15.10 -17.63
CA ASP A 229 -3.41 -15.62 -18.73
C ASP A 229 -3.44 -14.68 -19.94
N LEU A 230 -2.26 -14.16 -20.33
CA LEU A 230 -2.15 -13.22 -21.44
C LEU A 230 -2.05 -13.87 -22.81
N ARG A 231 -1.78 -15.17 -22.89
CA ARG A 231 -1.44 -15.83 -24.16
C ARG A 231 -2.54 -15.71 -25.21
N THR A 232 -3.78 -15.78 -24.80
CA THR A 232 -4.96 -15.68 -25.68
C THR A 232 -5.91 -14.56 -25.29
N ALA A 233 -5.51 -13.71 -24.29
CA ALA A 233 -6.35 -12.62 -23.81
C ALA A 233 -6.59 -11.58 -24.91
N PRO A 234 -7.86 -11.28 -25.28
CA PRO A 234 -8.17 -10.27 -26.29
C PRO A 234 -7.58 -8.90 -25.99
N GLU A 235 -7.44 -8.56 -24.70
CA GLU A 235 -6.81 -7.32 -24.26
C GLU A 235 -5.30 -7.31 -24.55
N ALA A 236 -4.61 -8.41 -24.33
CA ALA A 236 -3.18 -8.53 -24.63
C ALA A 236 -2.94 -8.53 -26.14
N LEU A 237 -3.78 -9.25 -26.90
CA LEU A 237 -3.77 -9.22 -28.37
C LEU A 237 -4.01 -7.81 -28.91
N ALA A 238 -4.92 -7.04 -28.31
CA ALA A 238 -5.16 -5.65 -28.70
C ALA A 238 -3.94 -4.76 -28.47
N VAL A 239 -3.16 -5.00 -27.41
CA VAL A 239 -1.89 -4.31 -27.17
C VAL A 239 -0.87 -4.68 -28.21
N ILE A 240 -0.61 -5.98 -28.40
CA ILE A 240 0.42 -6.46 -29.33
C ILE A 240 0.11 -5.99 -30.76
N ASN A 241 -1.10 -6.23 -31.23
CA ASN A 241 -1.52 -5.89 -32.60
C ASN A 241 -1.58 -4.37 -32.85
N SER A 242 -1.64 -3.54 -31.79
CA SER A 242 -1.59 -2.07 -31.94
C SER A 242 -0.25 -1.54 -32.49
N GLY A 243 0.81 -2.30 -32.42
CA GLY A 243 2.13 -1.97 -32.95
C GLY A 243 2.45 -2.58 -34.31
N LEU A 244 1.52 -3.38 -34.86
CA LEU A 244 1.73 -4.16 -36.09
C LEU A 244 0.82 -3.69 -37.21
N SER A 245 1.28 -3.88 -38.45
CA SER A 245 0.39 -3.76 -39.62
C SER A 245 -0.64 -4.88 -39.64
N ALA A 246 -1.77 -4.66 -40.29
CA ALA A 246 -2.88 -5.64 -40.31
C ALA A 246 -2.44 -7.04 -40.81
N SER A 247 -1.49 -7.09 -41.75
CA SER A 247 -0.94 -8.35 -42.27
C SER A 247 -0.03 -9.11 -41.31
N GLN A 248 0.44 -8.42 -40.23
CA GLN A 248 1.33 -8.98 -39.21
C GLN A 248 0.61 -9.30 -37.91
N HIS A 249 -0.72 -9.07 -37.83
CA HIS A 249 -1.48 -9.35 -36.63
C HIS A 249 -1.35 -10.80 -36.19
N VAL A 250 -1.21 -11.01 -34.90
CA VAL A 250 -1.13 -12.32 -34.27
C VAL A 250 -2.42 -12.66 -33.55
N ASP A 251 -2.74 -13.94 -33.47
CA ASP A 251 -3.87 -14.52 -32.74
C ASP A 251 -3.46 -15.15 -31.40
N HIS A 252 -2.15 -15.21 -31.15
CA HIS A 252 -1.56 -15.73 -29.93
C HIS A 252 -0.36 -14.88 -29.48
N VAL A 253 -0.31 -14.57 -28.19
CA VAL A 253 0.79 -13.79 -27.59
C VAL A 253 1.87 -14.73 -27.06
N VAL A 254 3.08 -14.61 -27.55
CA VAL A 254 4.24 -15.28 -26.98
C VAL A 254 4.82 -14.39 -25.86
N ILE A 255 4.76 -14.89 -24.64
CA ILE A 255 5.20 -14.16 -23.45
C ILE A 255 6.71 -13.84 -23.55
N GLY A 256 7.07 -12.58 -23.28
CA GLY A 256 8.46 -12.10 -23.37
C GLY A 256 8.96 -11.82 -24.80
N LYS A 257 8.19 -12.15 -25.83
CA LYS A 257 8.57 -11.83 -27.21
C LYS A 257 8.21 -10.39 -27.55
N GLY A 258 9.21 -9.66 -28.08
CA GLY A 258 9.01 -8.33 -28.64
C GLY A 258 8.41 -8.38 -30.06
N TYR A 259 7.52 -7.47 -30.34
CA TYR A 259 6.87 -7.28 -31.64
C TYR A 259 7.02 -5.82 -32.08
N GLY A 260 7.20 -5.55 -33.37
CA GLY A 260 7.40 -4.20 -33.89
C GLY A 260 8.82 -3.67 -33.73
N SER A 261 9.00 -2.35 -33.80
CA SER A 261 10.28 -1.65 -33.79
C SER A 261 10.36 -0.65 -32.63
N THR A 262 11.47 -0.65 -31.90
CA THR A 262 11.72 0.31 -30.80
C THR A 262 11.99 1.72 -31.32
N SER A 263 12.69 1.85 -32.47
CA SER A 263 12.96 3.13 -33.13
C SER A 263 11.67 3.81 -33.58
N ASP A 264 10.74 3.04 -34.16
CA ASP A 264 9.48 3.56 -34.70
C ASP A 264 8.39 3.70 -33.64
N ARG A 265 8.72 3.42 -32.37
CA ARG A 265 7.78 3.44 -31.24
C ARG A 265 6.59 2.48 -31.41
N THR A 266 6.76 1.42 -32.21
CA THR A 266 5.78 0.38 -32.44
C THR A 266 6.05 -0.89 -31.67
N TYR A 267 7.13 -0.94 -30.87
CA TYR A 267 7.47 -2.10 -30.06
C TYR A 267 6.42 -2.43 -29.02
N ARG A 268 6.03 -3.70 -28.98
CA ARG A 268 5.03 -4.25 -28.06
C ARG A 268 5.53 -5.54 -27.43
N VAL A 269 5.34 -5.71 -26.14
CA VAL A 269 5.71 -6.95 -25.43
C VAL A 269 4.74 -7.21 -24.27
N ALA A 270 4.49 -8.47 -23.98
CA ALA A 270 3.67 -8.90 -22.85
C ALA A 270 4.45 -9.84 -21.94
N TYR A 271 4.38 -9.60 -20.64
CA TYR A 271 4.95 -10.43 -19.58
C TYR A 271 3.85 -10.91 -18.64
N ASN A 272 3.92 -12.16 -18.23
CA ASN A 272 2.88 -12.80 -17.44
C ASN A 272 3.48 -13.56 -16.25
N ASP A 273 3.81 -12.81 -15.21
CA ASP A 273 4.54 -13.30 -14.06
C ASP A 273 3.66 -14.11 -13.11
N ARG A 274 4.18 -15.23 -12.58
CA ARG A 274 3.46 -16.10 -11.63
C ARG A 274 3.43 -15.51 -10.24
N THR A 275 2.63 -14.47 -10.06
CA THR A 275 2.41 -13.77 -8.80
C THR A 275 0.94 -13.36 -8.70
N ILE A 276 0.55 -12.79 -7.55
CA ILE A 276 -0.76 -12.19 -7.31
C ILE A 276 -0.70 -10.67 -7.45
N HIS A 277 -1.85 -10.03 -7.64
CA HIS A 277 -1.94 -8.59 -7.93
C HIS A 277 -1.14 -7.69 -6.97
N PRO A 278 -1.33 -7.74 -5.63
CA PRO A 278 -0.69 -6.77 -4.74
C PRO A 278 0.83 -6.98 -4.57
N PHE A 279 1.34 -8.18 -4.90
CA PHE A 279 2.77 -8.51 -4.81
C PHE A 279 3.53 -8.35 -6.13
N GLN A 280 2.89 -7.96 -7.21
CA GLN A 280 3.58 -7.79 -8.49
C GLN A 280 4.77 -6.80 -8.39
N PRO A 281 4.67 -5.63 -7.72
CA PRO A 281 5.82 -4.74 -7.52
C PRO A 281 6.89 -5.28 -6.56
N LEU A 282 6.63 -6.39 -5.90
CA LEU A 282 7.49 -7.05 -4.91
C LEU A 282 7.88 -8.48 -5.35
N THR A 283 7.80 -8.76 -6.65
CA THR A 283 8.13 -10.06 -7.23
C THR A 283 9.32 -9.91 -8.17
N PRO A 284 10.43 -10.65 -7.96
CA PRO A 284 11.65 -10.50 -8.77
C PRO A 284 11.42 -10.66 -10.27
N SER A 285 10.59 -11.62 -10.71
CA SER A 285 10.30 -11.80 -12.15
C SER A 285 9.55 -10.60 -12.73
N ALA A 286 8.54 -10.06 -12.04
CA ALA A 286 7.76 -8.93 -12.53
C ALA A 286 8.59 -7.63 -12.57
N ILE A 287 9.48 -7.42 -11.59
CA ILE A 287 10.45 -6.32 -11.61
C ILE A 287 11.43 -6.54 -12.77
N GLY A 288 11.93 -7.77 -12.97
CA GLY A 288 12.80 -8.12 -14.08
C GLY A 288 12.16 -7.87 -15.44
N SER A 289 10.88 -8.21 -15.62
CA SER A 289 10.09 -7.94 -16.82
C SER A 289 10.01 -6.43 -17.14
N MET A 290 9.79 -5.61 -16.12
CA MET A 290 9.76 -4.14 -16.25
C MET A 290 11.14 -3.58 -16.62
N ILE A 291 12.21 -4.08 -15.98
CA ILE A 291 13.59 -3.71 -16.30
C ILE A 291 13.90 -4.06 -17.76
N GLN A 292 13.67 -5.30 -18.17
CA GLN A 292 13.93 -5.77 -19.53
C GLN A 292 13.26 -4.86 -20.58
N PHE A 293 11.99 -4.51 -20.34
CA PHE A 293 11.27 -3.62 -21.25
C PHE A 293 11.94 -2.24 -21.39
N PHE A 294 12.37 -1.62 -20.30
CA PHE A 294 13.02 -0.32 -20.37
C PHE A 294 14.44 -0.42 -20.93
N ASP A 295 15.17 -1.48 -20.65
CA ASP A 295 16.48 -1.73 -21.25
C ASP A 295 16.37 -1.87 -22.78
N ASP A 296 15.36 -2.60 -23.28
CA ASP A 296 15.10 -2.77 -24.71
C ASP A 296 14.69 -1.47 -25.42
N THR A 297 13.95 -0.58 -24.71
CA THR A 297 13.26 0.55 -25.35
C THR A 297 13.87 1.92 -25.08
N LEU A 298 14.62 2.07 -23.99
CA LEU A 298 15.32 3.31 -23.63
C LEU A 298 16.83 3.16 -23.67
N GLY A 299 17.34 1.94 -23.74
CA GLY A 299 18.76 1.62 -23.65
C GLY A 299 19.27 1.69 -22.21
N ALA A 300 19.75 0.58 -21.69
CA ALA A 300 20.31 0.50 -20.34
C ALA A 300 21.61 1.31 -20.25
N PRO A 301 21.73 2.31 -19.34
CA PRO A 301 23.01 3.00 -19.13
C PRO A 301 24.11 2.08 -18.62
N HIS A 302 23.73 1.07 -17.82
CA HIS A 302 24.63 0.02 -17.30
C HIS A 302 24.04 -1.35 -17.57
N ALA A 303 24.75 -2.19 -18.30
CA ALA A 303 24.39 -3.58 -18.54
C ALA A 303 24.42 -4.36 -17.22
N MET A 304 23.26 -4.81 -16.76
CA MET A 304 23.12 -5.59 -15.53
C MET A 304 21.99 -6.60 -15.72
N SER A 305 22.21 -7.86 -15.36
CA SER A 305 21.16 -8.89 -15.43
C SER A 305 19.88 -8.42 -14.72
N THR A 306 18.72 -8.68 -15.32
CA THR A 306 17.42 -8.38 -14.73
C THR A 306 17.17 -9.12 -13.42
N THR A 307 17.87 -10.24 -13.18
CA THR A 307 17.81 -11.03 -11.95
C THR A 307 18.71 -10.50 -10.83
N ASN A 308 19.67 -9.60 -11.14
CA ASN A 308 20.49 -8.94 -10.13
C ASN A 308 19.68 -7.82 -9.47
N GLN A 309 19.02 -8.16 -8.37
CA GLN A 309 18.10 -7.27 -7.66
C GLN A 309 18.43 -7.22 -6.17
N THR A 310 18.30 -6.04 -5.56
CA THR A 310 18.61 -5.78 -4.15
C THR A 310 17.46 -5.13 -3.37
N TRP A 311 16.33 -4.85 -4.01
CA TRP A 311 15.17 -4.23 -3.36
C TRP A 311 14.71 -4.97 -2.10
N TRP A 312 14.83 -6.29 -2.06
CA TRP A 312 14.46 -7.13 -0.93
C TRP A 312 15.30 -6.85 0.33
N LEU A 313 16.55 -6.38 0.19
CA LEU A 313 17.38 -5.95 1.33
C LEU A 313 16.76 -4.74 2.01
N LYS A 314 16.25 -3.77 1.24
CA LYS A 314 15.52 -2.63 1.77
C LYS A 314 14.29 -3.08 2.55
N GLU A 315 13.48 -4.01 1.98
CA GLU A 315 12.28 -4.54 2.65
C GLU A 315 12.62 -5.25 3.97
N LEU A 316 13.68 -6.06 4.00
CA LEU A 316 14.12 -6.73 5.23
C LEU A 316 14.61 -5.73 6.29
N CYS A 317 15.41 -4.75 5.89
CA CYS A 317 15.91 -3.71 6.80
C CYS A 317 14.78 -2.82 7.33
N ASN A 318 13.85 -2.41 6.48
CA ASN A 318 12.64 -1.69 6.90
C ASN A 318 11.76 -2.55 7.82
N GLY A 319 11.62 -3.85 7.52
CA GLY A 319 10.91 -4.79 8.37
C GLY A 319 11.53 -4.94 9.76
N LEU A 320 12.86 -4.96 9.84
CA LEU A 320 13.58 -4.95 11.11
C LEU A 320 13.24 -3.69 11.92
N SER A 321 13.27 -2.51 11.28
CA SER A 321 12.89 -1.24 11.91
C SER A 321 11.43 -1.25 12.38
N LEU A 322 10.50 -1.75 11.55
CA LEU A 322 9.08 -1.86 11.90
C LEU A 322 8.86 -2.74 13.13
N ILE A 323 9.43 -3.95 13.11
CA ILE A 323 9.29 -4.90 14.23
C ILE A 323 9.91 -4.33 15.51
N ALA A 324 11.12 -3.76 15.42
CA ALA A 324 11.79 -3.16 16.54
C ALA A 324 11.03 -1.96 17.12
N ALA A 325 10.45 -1.11 16.24
CA ALA A 325 9.65 0.04 16.65
C ALA A 325 8.34 -0.38 17.35
N LEU A 326 7.65 -1.41 16.83
CA LEU A 326 6.48 -1.96 17.49
C LEU A 326 6.83 -2.59 18.85
N VAL A 327 7.87 -3.42 18.91
CA VAL A 327 8.32 -4.04 20.16
C VAL A 327 8.75 -2.98 21.18
N MET A 328 9.34 -1.87 20.74
CA MET A 328 9.78 -0.76 21.60
C MET A 328 8.64 -0.14 22.41
N LEU A 329 7.41 -0.17 21.93
CA LEU A 329 6.25 0.45 22.59
C LEU A 329 6.07 -0.07 24.04
N VAL A 330 6.31 -1.36 24.28
CA VAL A 330 6.15 -1.97 25.62
C VAL A 330 7.23 -1.50 26.60
N PRO A 331 8.56 -1.63 26.32
CA PRO A 331 9.59 -1.12 27.22
C PRO A 331 9.58 0.41 27.35
N LEU A 332 9.15 1.15 26.31
CA LEU A 332 8.94 2.59 26.40
C LEU A 332 7.85 2.93 27.44
N THR A 333 6.72 2.24 27.38
CA THR A 333 5.64 2.42 28.37
C THR A 333 6.12 2.11 29.78
N LYS A 334 6.87 1.02 29.98
CA LYS A 334 7.45 0.68 31.29
C LYS A 334 8.41 1.76 31.78
N LEU A 335 9.23 2.32 30.89
CA LEU A 335 10.15 3.40 31.22
C LEU A 335 9.39 4.68 31.64
N LEU A 336 8.37 5.08 30.90
CA LEU A 336 7.55 6.23 31.25
C LEU A 336 6.84 6.05 32.61
N LEU A 337 6.40 4.83 32.92
CA LEU A 337 5.79 4.51 34.21
C LEU A 337 6.75 4.60 35.41
N THR A 338 8.08 4.71 35.20
CA THR A 338 9.05 5.01 36.30
C THR A 338 9.04 6.49 36.69
N ILE A 339 8.49 7.35 35.83
CA ILE A 339 8.36 8.79 36.14
C ILE A 339 7.22 8.94 37.18
N PRO A 340 7.49 9.66 38.32
CA PRO A 340 6.51 9.78 39.41
C PRO A 340 5.12 10.26 38.98
N TRP A 341 5.07 11.16 38.00
CA TRP A 341 3.79 11.68 37.49
C TRP A 341 2.95 10.62 36.78
N PHE A 342 3.57 9.66 36.08
CA PHE A 342 2.88 8.57 35.38
C PHE A 342 2.66 7.33 36.25
N SER A 343 3.40 7.17 37.34
CA SER A 343 3.33 5.95 38.17
C SER A 343 1.93 5.58 38.65
N PRO A 344 0.99 6.53 38.96
CA PRO A 344 -0.38 6.19 39.35
C PRO A 344 -1.27 5.64 38.20
N ALA A 345 -0.81 5.71 36.95
CA ALA A 345 -1.47 5.02 35.85
C ALA A 345 -1.30 3.48 35.92
N ARG A 346 -0.33 3.00 36.71
CA ARG A 346 -0.11 1.58 36.98
C ARG A 346 -0.92 1.12 38.18
N THR A 347 -1.40 -0.14 38.12
CA THR A 347 -1.98 -0.88 39.25
C THR A 347 -1.47 -2.31 39.23
N GLU A 348 -1.70 -3.05 40.28
CA GLU A 348 -1.40 -4.48 40.29
C GLU A 348 -2.24 -5.20 39.24
N VAL A 349 -1.62 -6.19 38.60
CA VAL A 349 -2.31 -7.07 37.65
C VAL A 349 -3.20 -8.00 38.44
N CYS A 350 -4.50 -7.92 38.20
CA CYS A 350 -5.44 -8.82 38.87
C CYS A 350 -5.09 -10.29 38.62
N PRO A 351 -5.30 -11.20 39.60
CA PRO A 351 -5.11 -12.63 39.39
C PRO A 351 -5.85 -13.14 38.16
N ALA A 352 -5.26 -14.08 37.44
CA ALA A 352 -5.93 -14.68 36.30
C ALA A 352 -7.00 -15.66 36.80
N PRO A 353 -8.22 -15.66 36.25
CA PRO A 353 -9.25 -16.62 36.61
C PRO A 353 -8.80 -18.05 36.33
N ALA A 354 -9.39 -19.02 37.03
CA ALA A 354 -9.16 -20.43 36.79
C ALA A 354 -9.58 -20.81 35.35
N LYS A 355 -8.89 -21.78 34.76
CA LYS A 355 -9.27 -22.29 33.44
C LYS A 355 -10.71 -22.86 33.51
N PRO A 356 -11.60 -22.41 32.60
CA PRO A 356 -12.98 -22.89 32.59
C PRO A 356 -13.06 -24.41 32.37
N ARG A 357 -13.95 -25.06 33.11
CA ARG A 357 -14.21 -26.51 33.03
C ARG A 357 -15.69 -26.77 32.81
N GLY A 358 -16.03 -27.97 32.36
CA GLY A 358 -17.42 -28.38 32.15
C GLY A 358 -18.22 -27.38 31.32
N ARG A 359 -19.39 -26.94 31.79
CA ARG A 359 -20.27 -25.97 31.12
C ARG A 359 -19.58 -24.64 30.83
N GLY A 360 -18.67 -24.17 31.70
CA GLY A 360 -17.91 -22.94 31.48
C GLY A 360 -16.95 -23.05 30.27
N ALA A 361 -16.34 -24.21 30.07
CA ALA A 361 -15.50 -24.45 28.88
C ALA A 361 -16.35 -24.50 27.61
N VAL A 362 -17.51 -25.16 27.63
CA VAL A 362 -18.45 -25.15 26.50
C VAL A 362 -18.85 -23.69 26.15
N MET A 363 -19.28 -22.91 27.12
CA MET A 363 -19.66 -21.51 26.93
C MET A 363 -18.51 -20.70 26.34
N PHE A 364 -17.28 -20.85 26.84
CA PHE A 364 -16.10 -20.15 26.31
C PHE A 364 -15.87 -20.44 24.82
N TRP A 365 -15.85 -21.73 24.46
CA TRP A 365 -15.61 -22.11 23.06
C TRP A 365 -16.79 -21.77 22.15
N THR A 366 -18.03 -21.81 22.65
CA THR A 366 -19.21 -21.36 21.90
C THR A 366 -19.11 -19.87 21.59
N ILE A 367 -18.78 -19.03 22.57
CA ILE A 367 -18.58 -17.58 22.35
C ILE A 367 -17.40 -17.31 21.42
N PHE A 368 -16.33 -18.10 21.53
CA PHE A 368 -15.17 -18.02 20.63
C PHE A 368 -15.60 -18.27 19.18
N VAL A 369 -16.31 -19.36 18.92
CA VAL A 369 -16.79 -19.73 17.57
C VAL A 369 -17.79 -18.71 17.04
N ILE A 370 -18.75 -18.28 17.85
CA ILE A 370 -19.73 -17.24 17.45
C ILE A 370 -19.00 -15.94 17.09
N SER A 371 -18.03 -15.50 17.91
CA SER A 371 -17.27 -14.29 17.62
C SER A 371 -16.48 -14.40 16.32
N ALA A 372 -15.86 -15.54 16.04
CA ALA A 372 -15.14 -15.80 14.81
C ALA A 372 -16.08 -15.84 13.59
N ALA A 373 -17.24 -16.50 13.71
CA ALA A 373 -18.24 -16.57 12.67
C ALA A 373 -18.80 -15.18 12.34
N VAL A 374 -19.14 -14.38 13.37
CA VAL A 374 -19.61 -13.00 13.19
C VAL A 374 -18.54 -12.13 12.51
N ALA A 375 -17.28 -12.22 12.96
CA ALA A 375 -16.19 -11.48 12.33
C ALA A 375 -16.02 -11.86 10.84
N CYS A 376 -16.17 -13.14 10.51
CA CYS A 376 -16.12 -13.66 9.14
C CYS A 376 -17.28 -13.12 8.29
N VAL A 377 -18.53 -13.40 8.70
CA VAL A 377 -19.70 -13.14 7.85
C VAL A 377 -20.02 -11.64 7.71
N THR A 378 -19.57 -10.80 8.66
CA THR A 378 -19.85 -9.36 8.64
C THR A 378 -18.81 -8.54 7.85
N PHE A 379 -17.60 -9.06 7.59
CA PHE A 379 -16.51 -8.28 7.00
C PHE A 379 -16.87 -7.72 5.61
N ILE A 380 -17.25 -8.58 4.68
CA ILE A 380 -17.60 -8.16 3.32
C ILE A 380 -18.88 -7.32 3.27
N PRO A 381 -20.02 -7.72 3.90
CA PRO A 381 -21.23 -6.90 3.91
C PRO A 381 -21.02 -5.50 4.50
N LEU A 382 -20.30 -5.37 5.62
CA LEU A 382 -20.02 -4.07 6.21
C LEU A 382 -19.04 -3.24 5.38
N SER A 383 -18.07 -3.88 4.72
CA SER A 383 -17.20 -3.20 3.76
C SER A 383 -18.00 -2.63 2.57
N VAL A 384 -19.01 -3.35 2.09
CA VAL A 384 -19.93 -2.86 1.05
C VAL A 384 -20.82 -1.74 1.59
N ALA A 385 -21.43 -1.92 2.76
CA ALA A 385 -22.26 -0.92 3.41
C ALA A 385 -21.51 0.40 3.63
N SER A 386 -20.21 0.33 3.95
CA SER A 386 -19.37 1.52 4.14
C SER A 386 -19.30 2.41 2.88
N GLN A 387 -19.45 1.86 1.68
CA GLN A 387 -19.45 2.63 0.44
C GLN A 387 -20.74 3.42 0.25
N HIS A 388 -21.86 2.96 0.81
CA HIS A 388 -23.12 3.69 0.81
C HIS A 388 -23.15 4.76 1.91
N ILE A 389 -22.67 4.43 3.10
CA ILE A 389 -22.60 5.36 4.24
C ILE A 389 -21.63 6.51 3.96
N PHE A 390 -20.45 6.20 3.42
CA PHE A 390 -19.39 7.16 3.09
C PHE A 390 -19.28 7.32 1.57
N SER A 391 -20.38 7.70 0.93
CA SER A 391 -20.50 7.78 -0.54
C SER A 391 -19.48 8.73 -1.18
N ALA A 392 -19.11 9.84 -0.51
CA ALA A 392 -18.07 10.74 -0.99
C ALA A 392 -16.72 10.01 -1.20
N ALA A 393 -16.28 9.23 -0.22
CA ALA A 393 -15.05 8.44 -0.32
C ALA A 393 -15.17 7.33 -1.39
N ALA A 394 -16.33 6.69 -1.49
CA ALA A 394 -16.59 5.67 -2.52
C ALA A 394 -16.48 6.24 -3.93
N ASN A 395 -16.95 7.47 -4.15
CA ASN A 395 -16.90 8.19 -5.41
C ASN A 395 -15.59 8.97 -5.63
N LYS A 396 -14.57 8.75 -4.79
CA LYS A 396 -13.26 9.43 -4.85
C LYS A 396 -13.35 10.95 -4.70
N GLN A 397 -14.42 11.44 -4.09
CA GLN A 397 -14.57 12.85 -3.77
C GLN A 397 -13.64 13.22 -2.61
N ASN A 398 -13.06 14.41 -2.71
CA ASN A 398 -12.14 14.90 -1.70
C ASN A 398 -12.88 15.36 -0.46
N GLY A 399 -12.58 14.76 0.67
CA GLY A 399 -13.12 15.13 1.96
C GLY A 399 -12.04 15.02 3.05
N TRP A 400 -12.31 15.62 4.18
CA TRP A 400 -11.51 15.43 5.40
C TRP A 400 -12.16 14.41 6.35
N PHE A 401 -13.48 14.15 6.19
CA PHE A 401 -14.24 13.25 7.04
C PHE A 401 -14.37 11.88 6.39
N PHE A 402 -13.73 10.89 6.96
CA PHE A 402 -13.70 9.50 6.48
C PHE A 402 -13.36 9.34 4.98
N PRO A 403 -12.24 9.93 4.47
CA PRO A 403 -11.93 9.92 3.04
C PRO A 403 -11.39 8.59 2.51
N GLY A 404 -10.98 7.67 3.39
CA GLY A 404 -10.37 6.38 3.01
C GLY A 404 -11.39 5.32 2.66
N ARG A 405 -11.75 5.16 1.37
CA ARG A 405 -12.74 4.16 0.93
C ARG A 405 -12.50 2.77 1.51
N MET A 406 -11.27 2.27 1.42
CA MET A 406 -10.94 0.92 1.89
C MET A 406 -10.94 0.84 3.42
N VAL A 407 -10.37 1.85 4.07
CA VAL A 407 -10.29 1.94 5.53
C VAL A 407 -11.67 2.04 6.16
N ASN A 408 -12.62 2.76 5.53
CA ASN A 408 -13.98 2.90 6.03
C ASN A 408 -14.68 1.55 6.20
N GLY A 409 -14.41 0.58 5.33
CA GLY A 409 -14.90 -0.79 5.47
C GLY A 409 -14.39 -1.47 6.73
N VAL A 410 -13.08 -1.35 6.99
CA VAL A 410 -12.46 -1.89 8.20
C VAL A 410 -12.99 -1.21 9.46
N VAL A 411 -13.15 0.11 9.42
CA VAL A 411 -13.64 0.91 10.56
C VAL A 411 -15.08 0.53 10.91
N LEU A 412 -15.95 0.43 9.91
CA LEU A 412 -17.35 0.02 10.14
C LEU A 412 -17.42 -1.42 10.69
N TRP A 413 -16.63 -2.32 10.11
CA TRP A 413 -16.51 -3.69 10.63
C TRP A 413 -15.98 -3.70 12.07
N SER A 414 -14.96 -2.91 12.38
CA SER A 414 -14.40 -2.79 13.72
C SER A 414 -15.41 -2.27 14.72
N LEU A 415 -16.17 -1.23 14.36
CA LEU A 415 -17.21 -0.65 15.20
C LEU A 415 -18.27 -1.69 15.57
N VAL A 416 -18.83 -2.38 14.58
CA VAL A 416 -19.87 -3.39 14.78
C VAL A 416 -19.34 -4.58 15.60
N ASN A 417 -18.16 -5.10 15.27
CA ASN A 417 -17.57 -6.22 16.02
C ASN A 417 -17.11 -5.81 17.43
N GLY A 418 -16.71 -4.56 17.62
CA GLY A 418 -16.44 -3.99 18.94
C GLY A 418 -17.68 -3.99 19.84
N LEU A 419 -18.80 -3.49 19.33
CA LEU A 419 -20.10 -3.48 20.03
C LEU A 419 -20.56 -4.90 20.35
N LEU A 420 -20.56 -5.79 19.36
CA LEU A 420 -20.96 -7.20 19.57
C LEU A 420 -20.04 -7.90 20.58
N GLY A 421 -18.74 -7.61 20.55
CA GLY A 421 -17.80 -8.11 21.54
C GLY A 421 -18.11 -7.68 22.97
N LEU A 422 -18.55 -6.42 23.18
CA LEU A 422 -19.00 -5.93 24.48
C LEU A 422 -20.30 -6.61 24.94
N ILE A 423 -21.26 -6.78 24.02
CA ILE A 423 -22.52 -7.47 24.30
C ILE A 423 -22.25 -8.93 24.72
N LEU A 424 -21.42 -9.66 23.96
CA LEU A 424 -21.06 -11.04 24.28
C LEU A 424 -20.31 -11.16 25.61
N LEU A 425 -19.43 -10.21 25.91
CA LEU A 425 -18.74 -10.14 27.19
C LEU A 425 -19.72 -9.89 28.34
N TRP A 426 -20.67 -8.97 28.16
CA TRP A 426 -21.72 -8.68 29.16
C TRP A 426 -22.61 -9.90 29.42
N ILE A 427 -23.05 -10.60 28.36
CA ILE A 427 -23.85 -11.83 28.48
C ILE A 427 -23.05 -12.90 29.25
N SER A 428 -21.80 -13.14 28.85
CA SER A 428 -20.90 -14.10 29.51
C SER A 428 -20.71 -13.78 30.99
N HIS A 429 -20.49 -12.50 31.32
CA HIS A 429 -20.34 -12.05 32.71
C HIS A 429 -21.64 -12.23 33.51
N SER A 430 -22.79 -11.87 32.94
CA SER A 430 -24.08 -11.97 33.61
C SER A 430 -24.45 -13.41 33.94
N ILE A 431 -24.11 -14.35 33.05
CA ILE A 431 -24.29 -15.79 33.30
C ILE A 431 -23.31 -16.26 34.38
N SER A 432 -22.04 -15.88 34.30
CA SER A 432 -20.99 -16.28 35.24
C SER A 432 -21.25 -15.76 36.67
N LYS A 433 -21.78 -14.53 36.79
CA LYS A 433 -22.13 -13.92 38.07
C LYS A 433 -23.20 -14.73 38.83
N LYS A 434 -24.18 -15.30 38.12
CA LYS A 434 -25.21 -16.19 38.71
C LYS A 434 -24.62 -17.47 39.32
N HIS A 435 -23.38 -17.81 38.94
CA HIS A 435 -22.66 -19.00 39.40
C HIS A 435 -21.48 -18.69 40.34
N GLY A 436 -21.44 -17.50 40.95
CA GLY A 436 -20.48 -17.15 42.01
C GLY A 436 -19.07 -16.78 41.54
N VAL A 437 -18.90 -16.43 40.26
CA VAL A 437 -17.61 -15.98 39.71
C VAL A 437 -17.43 -14.45 39.87
N GLU A 438 -16.22 -14.03 40.24
CA GLU A 438 -15.80 -12.71 40.70
C GLU A 438 -16.36 -11.48 39.98
N GLU A 439 -16.45 -10.38 40.77
CA GLU A 439 -16.94 -9.07 40.32
C GLU A 439 -16.07 -8.42 39.22
N ALA A 440 -16.73 -7.67 38.34
CA ALA A 440 -16.10 -6.81 37.31
C ALA A 440 -15.11 -5.77 37.86
N LYS A 441 -15.05 -5.57 39.19
CA LYS A 441 -14.05 -4.75 39.89
C LYS A 441 -12.61 -5.20 39.63
N SER A 442 -12.40 -6.50 39.37
CA SER A 442 -11.09 -7.12 39.16
C SER A 442 -10.52 -6.93 37.74
N TRP A 443 -11.26 -6.32 36.80
CA TRP A 443 -10.85 -6.25 35.37
C TRP A 443 -9.90 -5.12 35.05
N GLY A 444 -9.50 -4.27 36.02
CA GLY A 444 -8.66 -3.11 35.78
C GLY A 444 -9.34 -1.99 35.00
N VAL A 445 -10.68 -1.94 35.06
CA VAL A 445 -11.50 -0.94 34.35
C VAL A 445 -11.65 0.35 35.17
N ARG A 446 -11.74 0.24 36.53
CA ARG A 446 -11.99 1.40 37.38
C ARG A 446 -10.79 2.32 37.47
N MET A 447 -10.99 3.58 37.16
CA MET A 447 -10.04 4.68 37.33
C MET A 447 -10.78 5.91 37.85
N ASN A 448 -10.09 6.72 38.64
CA ASN A 448 -10.54 8.08 38.93
C ASN A 448 -10.11 9.03 37.79
N TRP A 449 -10.65 10.24 37.77
CA TRP A 449 -10.38 11.23 36.71
C TRP A 449 -8.88 11.56 36.56
N ALA A 450 -8.14 11.64 37.68
CA ALA A 450 -6.70 11.91 37.67
C ALA A 450 -5.92 10.74 37.03
N GLN A 451 -6.29 9.51 37.33
CA GLN A 451 -5.69 8.31 36.71
C GLN A 451 -6.03 8.22 35.23
N THR A 452 -7.27 8.58 34.85
CA THR A 452 -7.70 8.62 33.44
C THR A 452 -6.86 9.63 32.66
N GLY A 453 -6.72 10.87 33.18
CA GLY A 453 -5.90 11.89 32.55
C GLY A 453 -4.42 11.46 32.38
N ARG A 454 -3.83 10.84 33.41
CA ARG A 454 -2.45 10.32 33.34
C ARG A 454 -2.30 9.16 32.37
N THR A 455 -3.31 8.30 32.26
CA THR A 455 -3.32 7.19 31.30
C THR A 455 -3.42 7.69 29.86
N LEU A 456 -4.27 8.68 29.61
CA LEU A 456 -4.36 9.35 28.31
C LEU A 456 -3.05 10.02 27.93
N ALA A 457 -2.45 10.76 28.86
CA ALA A 457 -1.16 11.40 28.64
C ALA A 457 -0.05 10.38 28.40
N LEU A 458 -0.01 9.27 29.15
CA LEU A 458 0.95 8.18 28.92
C LEU A 458 0.84 7.64 27.50
N ALA A 459 -0.37 7.36 27.04
CA ALA A 459 -0.62 6.88 25.69
C ALA A 459 -0.18 7.91 24.64
N LEU A 460 -0.52 9.18 24.84
CA LEU A 460 -0.10 10.28 23.96
C LEU A 460 1.42 10.40 23.87
N PHE A 461 2.12 10.32 25.00
CA PHE A 461 3.60 10.37 25.02
C PHE A 461 4.22 9.19 24.27
N VAL A 462 3.70 7.97 24.47
CA VAL A 462 4.16 6.78 23.72
C VAL A 462 4.01 6.99 22.21
N ILE A 463 2.89 7.52 21.78
CA ILE A 463 2.57 7.81 20.38
C ILE A 463 3.51 8.90 19.83
N VAL A 464 3.62 10.02 20.52
CA VAL A 464 4.46 11.15 20.11
C VAL A 464 5.91 10.69 19.97
N ILE A 465 6.44 9.93 20.93
CA ILE A 465 7.82 9.42 20.87
C ILE A 465 7.98 8.46 19.67
N PHE A 466 7.03 7.55 19.44
CA PHE A 466 7.06 6.64 18.29
C PHE A 466 7.13 7.41 16.97
N TYR A 467 6.23 8.39 16.76
CA TYR A 467 6.20 9.18 15.53
C TYR A 467 7.38 10.15 15.42
N THR A 468 7.92 10.64 16.54
CA THR A 468 9.15 11.47 16.53
C THR A 468 10.34 10.66 16.05
N ILE A 469 10.50 9.43 16.53
CA ILE A 469 11.58 8.54 16.07
C ILE A 469 11.38 8.18 14.60
N LEU A 470 10.16 7.87 14.18
CA LEU A 470 9.84 7.58 12.78
C LEU A 470 10.11 8.80 11.87
N ALA A 471 9.71 10.00 12.30
CA ALA A 471 9.99 11.24 11.57
C ALA A 471 11.48 11.54 11.49
N ALA A 472 12.24 11.29 12.55
CA ALA A 472 13.70 11.41 12.55
C ALA A 472 14.34 10.41 11.57
N VAL A 473 13.91 9.14 11.59
CA VAL A 473 14.39 8.12 10.65
C VAL A 473 14.08 8.54 9.20
N TYR A 474 12.86 9.01 8.93
CA TYR A 474 12.50 9.49 7.59
C TYR A 474 13.32 10.73 7.19
N GLY A 475 13.49 11.70 8.08
CA GLY A 475 14.24 12.92 7.81
C GLY A 475 15.72 12.69 7.53
N PHE A 476 16.38 11.78 8.28
CA PHE A 476 17.81 11.51 8.11
C PHE A 476 18.10 10.49 7.00
N PHE A 477 17.28 9.46 6.87
CA PHE A 477 17.57 8.31 6.01
C PHE A 477 16.66 8.22 4.78
N HIS A 478 15.57 8.98 4.75
CA HIS A 478 14.53 8.95 3.70
C HIS A 478 13.91 7.56 3.51
N VAL A 479 13.67 6.86 4.63
CA VAL A 479 13.04 5.53 4.70
C VAL A 479 11.94 5.52 5.75
N ASP A 480 10.93 4.68 5.55
CA ASP A 480 9.82 4.44 6.48
C ASP A 480 9.97 3.10 7.21
N TYR A 481 9.05 2.79 8.11
CA TYR A 481 8.94 1.46 8.71
C TYR A 481 8.00 0.62 7.85
N ARG A 482 8.52 -0.38 7.15
CA ARG A 482 7.74 -1.16 6.19
C ARG A 482 8.18 -2.62 6.15
N LEU A 483 7.20 -3.51 5.99
CA LEU A 483 7.43 -4.88 5.58
C LEU A 483 6.33 -5.25 4.58
N PHE A 484 6.65 -5.25 3.30
CA PHE A 484 5.73 -5.46 2.18
C PHE A 484 4.51 -4.53 2.24
N VAL A 485 3.35 -5.06 2.63
CA VAL A 485 2.07 -4.35 2.64
C VAL A 485 1.72 -3.72 4.00
N VAL A 486 2.54 -3.94 5.03
CA VAL A 486 2.39 -3.34 6.36
C VAL A 486 3.41 -2.23 6.53
N ALA A 487 2.97 -1.02 6.79
CA ALA A 487 3.87 0.12 6.90
C ALA A 487 3.42 1.13 7.95
N ALA A 488 4.39 1.87 8.51
CA ALA A 488 4.17 3.10 9.26
C ALA A 488 5.05 4.19 8.67
N ARG A 489 4.45 5.31 8.31
CA ARG A 489 5.14 6.46 7.73
C ARG A 489 4.84 7.72 8.55
N PRO A 490 5.68 8.78 8.44
CA PRO A 490 5.36 10.07 9.04
C PRO A 490 4.02 10.60 8.51
N LEU A 491 3.19 11.10 9.42
CA LEU A 491 1.91 11.68 9.06
C LEU A 491 2.09 13.16 8.72
N THR A 492 1.52 13.58 7.60
CA THR A 492 1.32 15.02 7.32
C THR A 492 0.25 15.57 8.29
N LYS A 493 0.24 16.88 8.51
CA LYS A 493 -0.79 17.56 9.33
C LYS A 493 -2.21 17.15 8.90
N ARG A 494 -2.44 17.06 7.59
CA ARG A 494 -3.72 16.65 7.04
C ARG A 494 -4.11 15.22 7.47
N TRP A 495 -3.21 14.26 7.28
CA TRP A 495 -3.47 12.86 7.62
C TRP A 495 -3.58 12.64 9.12
N PHE A 496 -2.86 13.42 9.93
CA PHE A 496 -3.03 13.41 11.38
C PHE A 496 -4.45 13.84 11.76
N LEU A 497 -4.95 14.96 11.23
CA LEU A 497 -6.31 15.46 11.51
C LEU A 497 -7.40 14.49 11.00
N ILE A 498 -7.20 13.91 9.81
CA ILE A 498 -8.08 12.86 9.30
C ILE A 498 -8.07 11.64 10.23
N GLY A 499 -6.90 11.21 10.69
CA GLY A 499 -6.76 10.10 11.63
C GLY A 499 -7.60 10.28 12.89
N LEU A 500 -7.70 11.50 13.41
CA LEU A 500 -8.52 11.81 14.58
C LEU A 500 -10.02 11.51 14.36
N THR A 501 -10.52 11.59 13.13
CA THR A 501 -11.93 11.26 12.84
C THR A 501 -12.22 9.76 12.98
N TYR A 502 -11.21 8.91 12.81
CA TYR A 502 -11.33 7.46 12.94
C TYR A 502 -11.22 6.97 14.39
N VAL A 503 -10.62 7.79 15.27
CA VAL A 503 -10.33 7.43 16.67
C VAL A 503 -11.54 6.90 17.44
N PRO A 504 -12.73 7.54 17.42
CA PRO A 504 -13.85 7.06 18.24
C PRO A 504 -14.32 5.64 17.91
N ALA A 505 -14.44 5.33 16.62
CA ALA A 505 -14.88 4.02 16.16
C ALA A 505 -13.85 2.92 16.47
N LEU A 506 -12.58 3.20 16.22
CA LEU A 506 -11.49 2.26 16.49
C LEU A 506 -11.25 2.09 17.98
N PHE A 507 -11.41 3.15 18.78
CA PHE A 507 -11.33 3.07 20.23
C PHE A 507 -12.30 2.03 20.80
N LEU A 508 -13.55 2.04 20.35
CA LEU A 508 -14.56 1.08 20.81
C LEU A 508 -14.15 -0.37 20.52
N PHE A 509 -13.62 -0.62 19.34
CA PHE A 509 -13.08 -1.93 18.97
C PHE A 509 -11.91 -2.36 19.86
N PHE A 510 -10.92 -1.50 20.03
CA PHE A 510 -9.74 -1.83 20.83
C PHE A 510 -10.06 -1.96 22.32
N PHE A 511 -10.99 -1.16 22.83
CA PHE A 511 -11.45 -1.29 24.21
C PHE A 511 -12.19 -2.61 24.44
N SER A 512 -13.11 -2.97 23.54
CA SER A 512 -13.78 -4.26 23.55
C SER A 512 -12.79 -5.43 23.50
N ASN A 513 -11.81 -5.34 22.60
CA ASN A 513 -10.75 -6.33 22.46
C ASN A 513 -9.90 -6.43 23.73
N SER A 514 -9.49 -5.27 24.30
CA SER A 514 -8.69 -5.21 25.53
C SER A 514 -9.41 -5.89 26.70
N LEU A 515 -10.69 -5.62 26.87
CA LEU A 515 -11.49 -6.29 27.90
C LEU A 515 -11.51 -7.81 27.68
N ARG A 516 -11.88 -8.27 26.49
CA ARG A 516 -11.99 -9.71 26.19
C ARG A 516 -10.66 -10.43 26.36
N VAL A 517 -9.58 -9.88 25.81
CA VAL A 517 -8.25 -10.46 25.87
C VAL A 517 -7.75 -10.56 27.31
N ASN A 518 -7.95 -9.54 28.16
CA ASN A 518 -7.34 -9.47 29.49
C ASN A 518 -8.24 -9.96 30.61
N THR A 519 -9.52 -10.23 30.33
CA THR A 519 -10.46 -10.82 31.31
C THR A 519 -10.78 -12.27 30.95
N SER A 520 -11.67 -12.51 29.98
CA SER A 520 -12.21 -13.83 29.65
C SER A 520 -11.23 -14.78 28.97
N MET A 521 -10.16 -14.27 28.35
CA MET A 521 -9.16 -15.09 27.65
C MET A 521 -7.82 -15.19 28.40
N ARG A 522 -7.79 -14.88 29.70
CA ARG A 522 -6.62 -14.99 30.56
C ARG A 522 -6.87 -16.07 31.60
N PHE A 523 -6.07 -17.14 31.60
CA PHE A 523 -6.26 -18.25 32.49
C PHE A 523 -5.04 -18.47 33.37
N GLY A 524 -5.27 -18.69 34.68
CA GLY A 524 -4.27 -19.18 35.62
C GLY A 524 -3.79 -20.59 35.25
N ASN A 525 -2.57 -20.94 35.64
CA ASN A 525 -1.96 -22.26 35.43
C ASN A 525 -1.90 -22.75 33.96
N GLN A 526 -2.02 -21.84 32.98
CA GLN A 526 -1.85 -22.13 31.56
C GLN A 526 -0.48 -21.70 31.09
N ARG A 527 0.17 -22.52 30.23
CA ARG A 527 1.42 -22.13 29.57
C ARG A 527 1.23 -20.84 28.77
N ARG A 528 2.13 -19.86 28.92
CA ARG A 528 2.02 -18.52 28.29
C ARG A 528 1.80 -18.60 26.79
N TRP A 529 2.56 -19.44 26.09
CA TRP A 529 2.46 -19.55 24.64
C TRP A 529 1.07 -20.08 24.18
N VAL A 530 0.45 -21.01 24.94
CA VAL A 530 -0.92 -21.50 24.63
C VAL A 530 -1.93 -20.37 24.79
N ASN A 531 -1.78 -19.56 25.83
CA ASN A 531 -2.66 -18.43 26.04
C ASN A 531 -2.48 -17.37 24.93
N TRP A 532 -1.25 -17.13 24.48
CA TRP A 532 -0.97 -16.24 23.35
C TRP A 532 -1.57 -16.76 22.05
N LEU A 533 -1.47 -18.05 21.79
CA LEU A 533 -2.10 -18.69 20.63
C LEU A 533 -3.62 -18.52 20.64
N ILE A 534 -4.28 -18.74 21.79
CA ILE A 534 -5.73 -18.57 21.93
C ILE A 534 -6.15 -17.13 21.60
N ILE A 535 -5.48 -16.12 22.14
CA ILE A 535 -5.83 -14.72 21.89
C ILE A 535 -5.53 -14.29 20.44
N ALA A 536 -4.47 -14.79 19.85
CA ALA A 536 -4.15 -14.54 18.45
C ALA A 536 -5.22 -15.15 17.52
N LEU A 537 -5.56 -16.43 17.72
CA LEU A 537 -6.60 -17.12 16.95
C LEU A 537 -7.98 -16.48 17.15
N ALA A 538 -8.35 -16.12 18.39
CA ALA A 538 -9.64 -15.49 18.68
C ALA A 538 -9.85 -14.18 17.90
N ASN A 539 -8.77 -13.48 17.55
CA ASN A 539 -8.84 -12.22 16.82
C ASN A 539 -8.64 -12.36 15.31
N SER A 540 -8.04 -13.44 14.84
CA SER A 540 -7.64 -13.58 13.43
C SER A 540 -8.41 -14.64 12.65
N ILE A 541 -8.91 -15.72 13.30
CA ILE A 541 -9.44 -16.90 12.61
C ILE A 541 -10.67 -16.60 11.72
N GLY A 542 -11.53 -15.66 12.14
CA GLY A 542 -12.70 -15.26 11.34
C GLY A 542 -12.29 -14.59 10.02
N LEU A 543 -11.30 -13.69 10.05
CA LEU A 543 -10.77 -13.06 8.84
C LEU A 543 -9.89 -14.03 8.04
N ALA A 544 -9.16 -14.92 8.72
CA ALA A 544 -8.39 -15.97 8.06
C ALA A 544 -9.29 -16.91 7.24
N ALA A 545 -10.50 -17.21 7.72
CA ALA A 545 -11.47 -18.01 6.97
C ALA A 545 -11.87 -17.35 5.64
N ILE A 546 -12.10 -16.02 5.63
CA ILE A 546 -12.38 -15.27 4.38
C ILE A 546 -11.21 -15.43 3.41
N PHE A 547 -9.99 -15.22 3.90
CA PHE A 547 -8.78 -15.32 3.10
C PHE A 547 -8.62 -16.73 2.51
N VAL A 548 -8.80 -17.78 3.32
CA VAL A 548 -8.74 -19.17 2.88
C VAL A 548 -9.82 -19.47 1.83
N ILE A 549 -11.08 -19.08 2.07
CA ILE A 549 -12.17 -19.28 1.12
C ILE A 549 -11.82 -18.63 -0.24
N GLN A 550 -11.35 -17.37 -0.23
CA GLN A 550 -10.98 -16.64 -1.44
C GLN A 550 -9.93 -17.38 -2.25
N TYR A 551 -8.82 -17.76 -1.63
CA TYR A 551 -7.70 -18.33 -2.35
C TYR A 551 -7.85 -19.82 -2.65
N VAL A 552 -8.52 -20.62 -1.79
CA VAL A 552 -8.88 -22.00 -2.12
C VAL A 552 -9.81 -22.03 -3.35
N THR A 553 -10.84 -21.17 -3.37
CA THR A 553 -11.72 -21.05 -4.54
C THR A 553 -10.92 -20.61 -5.77
N PHE A 554 -10.05 -19.61 -5.62
CA PHE A 554 -9.26 -19.08 -6.73
C PHE A 554 -8.34 -20.15 -7.35
N PHE A 555 -7.59 -20.88 -6.53
CA PHE A 555 -6.68 -21.92 -7.03
C PHE A 555 -7.40 -23.16 -7.56
N SER A 556 -8.63 -23.43 -7.12
CA SER A 556 -9.42 -24.57 -7.60
C SER A 556 -10.25 -24.28 -8.85
N THR A 557 -10.71 -23.03 -9.02
CA THR A 557 -11.64 -22.66 -10.10
C THR A 557 -11.08 -21.64 -11.10
N GLY A 558 -9.93 -21.02 -10.78
CA GLY A 558 -9.35 -19.90 -11.56
C GLY A 558 -10.05 -18.55 -11.34
N THR A 559 -11.08 -18.49 -10.51
CA THR A 559 -11.82 -17.26 -10.21
C THR A 559 -11.99 -17.08 -8.71
N VAL A 560 -11.79 -15.85 -8.22
CA VAL A 560 -11.93 -15.52 -6.79
C VAL A 560 -13.41 -15.63 -6.34
N PHE A 561 -13.63 -16.02 -5.08
CA PHE A 561 -14.98 -16.15 -4.54
C PHE A 561 -15.71 -14.79 -4.49
N TRP A 562 -15.08 -13.76 -3.88
CA TRP A 562 -15.64 -12.40 -3.83
C TRP A 562 -15.12 -11.55 -4.99
N THR A 563 -15.71 -11.71 -6.19
CA THR A 563 -15.27 -10.99 -7.39
C THR A 563 -15.38 -9.46 -7.24
N THR A 564 -16.57 -8.92 -6.96
CA THR A 564 -16.79 -7.46 -6.86
C THR A 564 -16.07 -6.82 -5.67
N ASN A 565 -15.76 -7.60 -4.64
CA ASN A 565 -15.19 -7.14 -3.38
C ASN A 565 -13.76 -7.64 -3.13
N TRP A 566 -13.09 -8.19 -4.14
CA TRP A 566 -11.75 -8.77 -4.03
C TRP A 566 -10.72 -7.82 -3.42
N LEU A 567 -10.84 -6.50 -3.63
CA LEU A 567 -9.95 -5.51 -3.02
C LEU A 567 -10.05 -5.50 -1.49
N TYR A 568 -11.25 -5.71 -0.92
CA TYR A 568 -11.40 -5.80 0.54
C TYR A 568 -10.78 -7.09 1.08
N VAL A 569 -10.84 -8.19 0.32
CA VAL A 569 -10.13 -9.42 0.70
C VAL A 569 -8.62 -9.22 0.63
N ASN A 570 -8.11 -8.50 -0.39
CA ASN A 570 -6.69 -8.20 -0.49
C ASN A 570 -6.17 -7.34 0.68
N MET A 571 -7.02 -6.51 1.32
CA MET A 571 -6.63 -5.81 2.56
C MET A 571 -6.32 -6.76 3.71
N LEU A 572 -6.87 -7.98 3.71
CA LEU A 572 -6.56 -8.97 4.73
C LEU A 572 -5.09 -9.38 4.73
N GLN A 573 -4.35 -9.17 3.65
CA GLN A 573 -2.90 -9.41 3.61
C GLN A 573 -2.13 -8.53 4.62
N SER A 574 -2.63 -7.34 4.91
CA SER A 574 -2.07 -6.47 5.96
C SER A 574 -2.85 -6.57 7.27
N LEU A 575 -4.17 -6.67 7.21
CA LEU A 575 -5.01 -6.69 8.40
C LEU A 575 -4.84 -7.98 9.20
N LEU A 576 -4.70 -9.13 8.55
CA LEU A 576 -4.60 -10.43 9.23
C LEU A 576 -3.34 -10.55 10.11
N PRO A 577 -2.12 -10.24 9.65
CA PRO A 577 -0.95 -10.18 10.53
C PRO A 577 -1.13 -9.23 11.71
N MET A 578 -1.76 -8.07 11.50
CA MET A 578 -2.04 -7.13 12.58
C MET A 578 -3.02 -7.71 13.61
N MET A 579 -4.06 -8.42 13.18
CA MET A 579 -5.02 -9.08 14.08
C MET A 579 -4.40 -10.23 14.90
N VAL A 580 -3.30 -10.80 14.44
CA VAL A 580 -2.49 -11.76 15.23
C VAL A 580 -1.62 -11.02 16.26
N VAL A 581 -0.98 -9.93 15.88
CA VAL A 581 0.02 -9.24 16.68
C VAL A 581 -0.60 -8.31 17.73
N LEU A 582 -1.67 -7.57 17.38
CA LEU A 582 -2.31 -6.59 18.27
C LEU A 582 -2.77 -7.17 19.63
N PRO A 583 -3.41 -8.34 19.73
CA PRO A 583 -3.80 -8.89 21.03
C PRO A 583 -2.60 -9.29 21.88
N LEU A 584 -1.44 -9.61 21.28
CA LEU A 584 -0.21 -9.92 22.01
C LEU A 584 0.35 -8.64 22.66
N PHE A 585 0.40 -7.53 21.92
CA PHE A 585 0.75 -6.23 22.49
C PHE A 585 -0.24 -5.79 23.55
N ASN A 586 -1.52 -6.00 23.31
CA ASN A 586 -2.59 -5.73 24.26
C ASN A 586 -2.30 -6.41 25.60
N ARG A 587 -1.98 -7.70 25.57
CA ARG A 587 -1.61 -8.46 26.77
C ARG A 587 -0.33 -7.92 27.44
N ALA A 588 0.68 -7.57 26.65
CA ALA A 588 1.94 -7.04 27.16
C ALA A 588 1.76 -5.68 27.88
N PHE A 589 0.95 -4.80 27.32
CA PHE A 589 0.60 -3.52 27.95
C PHE A 589 -0.23 -3.72 29.24
N TYR A 590 -1.19 -4.65 29.23
CA TYR A 590 -1.95 -4.99 30.42
C TYR A 590 -1.03 -5.46 31.55
N HIS A 591 -0.07 -6.33 31.26
CA HIS A 591 0.92 -6.74 32.24
C HIS A 591 1.84 -5.61 32.73
N ALA A 592 2.08 -4.59 31.89
CA ALA A 592 2.87 -3.43 32.27
C ALA A 592 2.12 -2.46 33.19
N THR A 593 0.79 -2.33 32.98
CA THR A 593 -0.03 -1.28 33.63
C THR A 593 -1.07 -1.80 34.61
N GLY A 594 -1.46 -3.07 34.55
CA GLY A 594 -2.58 -3.65 35.30
C GLY A 594 -3.96 -3.15 34.82
N ARG A 595 -4.02 -2.41 33.72
CA ARG A 595 -5.25 -1.75 33.25
C ARG A 595 -5.55 -2.06 31.78
N VAL A 596 -6.84 -2.07 31.42
CA VAL A 596 -7.30 -2.29 30.04
C VAL A 596 -7.28 -1.01 29.17
N TRP A 597 -7.34 0.18 29.79
CA TRP A 597 -7.45 1.46 29.11
C TRP A 597 -6.21 1.90 28.33
N PRO A 598 -4.96 1.79 28.89
CA PRO A 598 -3.75 2.25 28.19
C PRO A 598 -3.60 1.60 26.83
N VAL A 599 -3.96 0.36 26.74
CA VAL A 599 -3.94 -0.42 25.50
C VAL A 599 -4.88 0.15 24.45
N SER A 600 -6.12 0.46 24.86
CA SER A 600 -7.13 1.00 23.95
C SER A 600 -6.69 2.33 23.34
N TYR A 601 -5.96 3.14 24.08
CA TYR A 601 -5.45 4.44 23.60
C TYR A 601 -4.20 4.30 22.72
N THR A 602 -3.24 3.42 23.09
CA THR A 602 -2.01 3.23 22.30
C THR A 602 -2.26 2.52 20.98
N HIS A 603 -3.27 1.64 20.91
CA HIS A 603 -3.63 0.97 19.67
C HIS A 603 -4.35 1.87 18.66
N LEU A 604 -4.82 3.06 19.08
CA LEU A 604 -5.43 4.04 18.16
C LEU A 604 -4.45 4.59 17.12
N THR A 605 -3.14 4.42 17.32
CA THR A 605 -2.13 4.80 16.34
C THR A 605 -1.79 3.71 15.35
N LEU A 606 -2.06 2.46 15.69
CA LEU A 606 -1.78 1.32 14.81
C LEU A 606 -2.69 1.28 13.57
N PRO A 607 -3.96 1.75 13.59
CA PRO A 607 -4.76 1.89 12.38
C PRO A 607 -4.24 2.93 11.40
N THR A 608 -3.46 3.91 11.85
CA THR A 608 -2.77 4.82 10.92
C THR A 608 -1.73 4.09 10.07
N ILE A 609 -1.23 2.95 10.53
CA ILE A 609 -0.41 2.01 9.77
C ILE A 609 -1.20 1.38 8.60
N LEU A 610 -2.51 1.23 8.74
CA LEU A 610 -3.40 0.72 7.69
C LEU A 610 -3.89 1.80 6.72
N LEU A 611 -3.71 3.09 7.06
CA LEU A 611 -4.11 4.23 6.23
C LEU A 611 -3.07 4.57 5.15
N VAL A 612 -1.95 3.87 5.08
CA VAL A 612 -0.83 4.14 4.18
C VAL A 612 -0.90 3.32 2.89
#